data_acee5f1a265f6430c4bec0c032830e65
#
_entry.id   acee5f1a265f6430c4bec0c032830e65
#
_cell.length_a   1.000
_cell.length_b   1.000
_cell.length_c   1.000
_cell.angle_alpha   90.00
_cell.angle_beta   90.00
_cell.angle_gamma   90.00
#
_symmetry.space_group_name_H-M   'P 1'
#
loop_
_entity.id
_entity.type
_entity.pdbx_description
1 polymer ?
#
loop_
_entity_poly.entity_id
_entity_poly.type
_entity_poly.pdbx_seq_one_letter_code
_entity_poly.pdbx_strand_id
1 'polypeptide(L)'
;MVQQGDVLETAVGQINQAVSATAWSGPDHEGFLDEWHTTHSGALRAVALGLAEVGRRVIANADAQERTSETYDGAAGGVTGGGRGPEGTDQSSSGGQGDKDKAAGDLGKLEDAGKVPLDDKAIDASQIEQGSLADCWFLASAGAIAERDPDWIREHIKPNDDGTYTVTFYDDGEPVQITVDSQVYENAAGDPSGDPSWISIYEKAAVEYLGGQYDDIEYDSASKALEMMTGKDTSSESLDPVLPWEDPPSLESIRDRLGNGEPVVAASPDGGGWFGDPPPDKEVVNNHVYVVDSVSSDGKTITLVNPWGPNGGTGSDGNTKPGTITMSADEFYENFDSVTYGESMK
;
A
#
# COMPACT_ATOMS: atom_id res chain seq x y z
N MET A 1 -1.96 20.96 7.02
CA MET A 1 -0.91 20.00 7.47
C MET A 1 0.47 20.66 7.59
N VAL A 2 1.05 21.26 6.56
CA VAL A 2 2.35 21.97 6.68
C VAL A 2 2.36 22.98 7.84
N GLN A 3 1.33 23.80 7.97
CA GLN A 3 1.20 24.75 9.10
C GLN A 3 1.09 24.07 10.46
N GLN A 4 0.59 22.85 10.55
CA GLN A 4 0.49 22.10 11.82
C GLN A 4 1.85 21.54 12.25
N GLY A 5 2.71 21.14 11.31
CA GLY A 5 4.10 20.80 11.58
C GLY A 5 4.86 21.98 12.20
N ASP A 6 4.74 23.17 11.60
CA ASP A 6 5.36 24.40 12.12
C ASP A 6 4.86 24.76 13.54
N VAL A 7 3.58 24.51 13.84
CA VAL A 7 2.99 24.73 15.18
C VAL A 7 3.60 23.78 16.21
N LEU A 8 3.80 22.52 15.86
CA LEU A 8 4.42 21.53 16.76
C LEU A 8 5.90 21.86 17.02
N GLU A 9 6.67 22.22 16.00
CA GLU A 9 8.06 22.66 16.19
C GLU A 9 8.14 23.92 17.08
N THR A 10 7.23 24.86 16.88
CA THR A 10 7.12 26.07 17.72
C THR A 10 6.80 25.71 19.16
N ALA A 11 5.87 24.76 19.39
CA ALA A 11 5.51 24.30 20.73
C ALA A 11 6.69 23.63 21.45
N VAL A 12 7.46 22.78 20.77
CA VAL A 12 8.68 22.18 21.32
C VAL A 12 9.69 23.26 21.71
N GLY A 13 9.87 24.27 20.87
CA GLY A 13 10.74 25.43 21.18
C GLY A 13 10.26 26.19 22.39
N GLN A 14 8.97 26.45 22.53
CA GLN A 14 8.38 27.15 23.68
C GLN A 14 8.51 26.34 24.98
N ILE A 15 8.31 25.04 24.96
CA ILE A 15 8.50 24.17 26.13
C ILE A 15 9.96 24.18 26.56
N ASN A 16 10.90 24.00 25.62
CA ASN A 16 12.34 24.09 25.93
C ASN A 16 12.71 25.40 26.60
N GLN A 17 12.17 26.51 26.09
CA GLN A 17 12.41 27.85 26.67
C GLN A 17 11.77 27.98 28.06
N ALA A 18 10.53 27.50 28.23
CA ALA A 18 9.83 27.57 29.52
C ALA A 18 10.55 26.74 30.59
N VAL A 19 10.97 25.52 30.28
CA VAL A 19 11.70 24.64 31.20
C VAL A 19 13.04 25.23 31.57
N SER A 20 13.76 25.82 30.61
CA SER A 20 15.05 26.49 30.88
C SER A 20 14.91 27.78 31.69
N ALA A 21 13.76 28.45 31.63
CA ALA A 21 13.50 29.73 32.33
C ALA A 21 12.92 29.56 33.74
N THR A 22 12.50 28.33 34.12
CA THR A 22 11.91 28.08 35.44
C THR A 22 12.97 27.94 36.50
N ALA A 23 12.66 28.43 37.75
CA ALA A 23 13.48 28.20 38.92
C ALA A 23 13.30 26.78 39.52
N TRP A 24 12.70 25.86 38.75
CA TRP A 24 12.52 24.46 39.14
C TRP A 24 13.87 23.76 39.14
N SER A 25 14.19 23.05 40.23
CA SER A 25 15.44 22.30 40.40
C SER A 25 15.23 21.09 41.30
N GLY A 26 16.11 20.12 41.19
CA GLY A 26 16.07 18.85 41.95
C GLY A 26 15.89 17.62 41.09
N PRO A 27 15.85 16.41 41.70
CA PRO A 27 15.79 15.15 40.99
C PRO A 27 14.61 15.04 40.01
N ASP A 28 13.45 15.60 40.38
CA ASP A 28 12.25 15.56 39.54
C ASP A 28 12.40 16.44 38.28
N HIS A 29 13.13 17.55 38.38
CA HIS A 29 13.46 18.40 37.24
C HIS A 29 14.47 17.71 36.30
N GLU A 30 15.49 17.08 36.88
CA GLU A 30 16.50 16.35 36.10
C GLU A 30 15.85 15.17 35.37
N GLY A 31 14.97 14.43 36.05
CA GLY A 31 14.21 13.33 35.46
C GLY A 31 13.28 13.79 34.32
N PHE A 32 12.56 14.90 34.53
CA PHE A 32 11.70 15.47 33.48
C PHE A 32 12.54 15.94 32.27
N LEU A 33 13.67 16.58 32.47
CA LEU A 33 14.54 17.05 31.40
C LEU A 33 15.09 15.87 30.58
N ASP A 34 15.52 14.82 31.28
CA ASP A 34 16.03 13.62 30.60
C ASP A 34 14.94 12.97 29.74
N GLU A 35 13.76 12.74 30.30
CA GLU A 35 12.61 12.17 29.57
C GLU A 35 12.12 13.08 28.44
N TRP A 36 12.07 14.40 28.66
CA TRP A 36 11.70 15.38 27.65
C TRP A 36 12.67 15.37 26.47
N HIS A 37 13.99 15.35 26.73
CA HIS A 37 14.98 15.40 25.67
C HIS A 37 15.22 14.06 24.97
N THR A 38 15.06 12.95 25.68
CA THR A 38 15.29 11.61 25.12
C THR A 38 14.08 11.03 24.40
N THR A 39 12.86 11.38 24.86
CA THR A 39 11.63 10.75 24.39
C THR A 39 10.68 11.75 23.72
N HIS A 40 10.22 12.75 24.48
CA HIS A 40 9.06 13.54 24.02
C HIS A 40 9.38 14.59 22.95
N SER A 41 10.49 15.30 23.07
CA SER A 41 10.83 16.34 22.09
C SER A 41 11.21 15.77 20.74
N GLY A 42 11.78 14.56 20.71
CA GLY A 42 12.10 13.82 19.50
C GLY A 42 10.84 13.35 18.78
N ALA A 43 9.93 12.73 19.52
CA ALA A 43 8.65 12.27 19.00
C ALA A 43 7.81 13.41 18.40
N LEU A 44 7.69 14.54 19.09
CA LEU A 44 6.97 15.71 18.57
C LEU A 44 7.57 16.27 17.29
N ARG A 45 8.91 16.27 17.17
CA ARG A 45 9.58 16.70 15.94
C ARG A 45 9.36 15.71 14.79
N ALA A 46 9.38 14.41 15.08
CA ALA A 46 9.10 13.40 14.08
C ALA A 46 7.68 13.54 13.52
N VAL A 47 6.69 13.75 14.40
CA VAL A 47 5.30 14.06 13.98
C VAL A 47 5.21 15.34 13.14
N ALA A 48 5.93 16.40 13.55
CA ALA A 48 5.96 17.66 12.81
C ALA A 48 6.52 17.48 11.40
N LEU A 49 7.61 16.73 11.25
CA LEU A 49 8.22 16.40 9.96
C LEU A 49 7.32 15.52 9.11
N GLY A 50 6.67 14.51 9.70
CA GLY A 50 5.69 13.67 9.02
C GLY A 50 4.51 14.46 8.47
N LEU A 51 3.90 15.34 9.28
CA LEU A 51 2.83 16.23 8.83
C LEU A 51 3.26 17.19 7.71
N ALA A 52 4.50 17.70 7.78
CA ALA A 52 5.05 18.55 6.73
C ALA A 52 5.25 17.77 5.41
N GLU A 53 5.72 16.52 5.49
CA GLU A 53 5.91 15.65 4.33
C GLU A 53 4.58 15.25 3.69
N VAL A 54 3.62 14.76 4.48
CA VAL A 54 2.25 14.48 4.00
C VAL A 54 1.63 15.72 3.36
N GLY A 55 1.82 16.91 3.98
CA GLY A 55 1.35 18.18 3.42
C GLY A 55 1.97 18.49 2.06
N ARG A 56 3.26 18.22 1.87
CA ARG A 56 3.95 18.39 0.56
C ARG A 56 3.42 17.43 -0.49
N ARG A 57 3.20 16.16 -0.14
CA ARG A 57 2.64 15.15 -1.04
C ARG A 57 1.22 15.50 -1.48
N VAL A 58 0.37 15.94 -0.54
CA VAL A 58 -0.99 16.39 -0.87
C VAL A 58 -0.97 17.59 -1.82
N ILE A 59 -0.08 18.56 -1.62
CA ILE A 59 0.06 19.70 -2.53
C ILE A 59 0.57 19.25 -3.89
N ALA A 60 1.56 18.37 -3.94
CA ALA A 60 2.09 17.85 -5.19
C ALA A 60 1.04 17.06 -5.99
N ASN A 61 0.21 16.26 -5.31
CA ASN A 61 -0.91 15.54 -5.93
C ASN A 61 -1.99 16.52 -6.43
N ALA A 62 -2.33 17.55 -5.64
CA ALA A 62 -3.29 18.56 -6.07
C ALA A 62 -2.79 19.32 -7.31
N ASP A 63 -1.50 19.69 -7.35
CA ASP A 63 -0.86 20.35 -8.49
C ASP A 63 -0.80 19.43 -9.72
N ALA A 64 -0.67 18.11 -9.53
CA ALA A 64 -0.70 17.14 -10.61
C ALA A 64 -2.12 16.98 -11.18
N GLN A 65 -3.14 16.91 -10.32
CA GLN A 65 -4.54 16.85 -10.71
C GLN A 65 -4.99 18.12 -11.44
N GLU A 66 -4.55 19.29 -10.99
CA GLU A 66 -4.87 20.57 -11.62
C GLU A 66 -4.29 20.65 -13.04
N ARG A 67 -3.03 20.20 -13.23
CA ARG A 67 -2.39 20.11 -14.57
C ARG A 67 -3.11 19.13 -15.49
N THR A 68 -3.59 18.02 -14.98
CA THR A 68 -4.34 17.02 -15.76
C THR A 68 -5.69 17.58 -16.18
N SER A 69 -6.39 18.27 -15.28
CA SER A 69 -7.69 18.91 -15.57
C SER A 69 -7.56 20.06 -16.59
N GLU A 70 -6.52 20.88 -16.52
CA GLU A 70 -6.24 21.94 -17.50
C GLU A 70 -5.93 21.36 -18.90
N THR A 71 -5.32 20.18 -18.98
CA THR A 71 -5.04 19.50 -20.25
C THR A 71 -6.33 18.95 -20.88
N TYR A 72 -7.30 18.54 -20.07
CA TYR A 72 -8.59 18.01 -20.54
C TYR A 72 -9.53 19.11 -21.06
N ASP A 73 -9.57 20.28 -20.42
CA ASP A 73 -10.36 21.43 -20.87
C ASP A 73 -9.81 22.04 -22.21
N GLY A 74 -8.53 21.79 -22.53
CA GLY A 74 -7.94 22.22 -23.80
C GLY A 74 -8.26 21.33 -25.00
N ALA A 75 -8.77 20.11 -24.81
CA ALA A 75 -8.98 19.11 -25.87
C ALA A 75 -10.37 19.12 -26.51
N ALA A 76 -11.29 19.99 -26.10
CA ALA A 76 -12.64 20.13 -26.65
C ALA A 76 -12.75 20.98 -27.92
N GLY A 77 -11.67 21.11 -28.69
CA GLY A 77 -11.67 21.89 -29.93
C GLY A 77 -10.68 21.39 -30.97
N GLY A 78 -11.13 20.57 -31.93
CA GLY A 78 -10.50 20.47 -33.25
C GLY A 78 -9.74 19.22 -33.60
N VAL A 79 -10.44 18.26 -34.19
CA VAL A 79 -9.86 17.15 -34.99
C VAL A 79 -9.25 17.71 -36.27
N THR A 80 -7.93 17.64 -36.47
CA THR A 80 -7.27 17.37 -37.77
C THR A 80 -5.79 17.00 -37.56
N GLY A 81 -5.44 15.77 -37.93
CA GLY A 81 -4.28 15.37 -38.74
C GLY A 81 -2.84 15.60 -38.29
N GLY A 82 -2.15 14.52 -37.97
CA GLY A 82 -0.85 14.20 -38.56
C GLY A 82 0.43 14.75 -37.92
N GLY A 83 1.26 13.83 -37.39
CA GLY A 83 2.68 13.95 -37.63
C GLY A 83 3.66 14.05 -36.46
N ARG A 84 4.39 12.96 -36.26
CA ARG A 84 5.78 12.85 -35.78
C ARG A 84 6.14 13.45 -34.40
N GLY A 85 6.55 12.56 -33.48
CA GLY A 85 7.23 12.87 -32.23
C GLY A 85 8.64 13.47 -32.43
N PRO A 86 9.22 13.99 -31.40
CA PRO A 86 10.67 14.02 -31.26
C PRO A 86 11.18 13.11 -30.15
N GLU A 87 12.35 12.55 -30.45
CA GLU A 87 13.21 11.69 -29.69
C GLU A 87 13.61 12.28 -28.31
N GLY A 88 13.91 11.35 -27.42
CA GLY A 88 14.22 11.51 -26.05
C GLY A 88 15.43 12.35 -25.68
N THR A 89 15.52 12.62 -24.42
CA THR A 89 16.80 12.70 -23.69
C THR A 89 16.62 12.20 -22.28
N ASP A 90 17.40 11.15 -21.97
CA ASP A 90 17.71 10.68 -20.63
C ASP A 90 17.97 11.81 -19.64
N GLN A 91 17.31 11.77 -18.49
CA GLN A 91 17.95 12.23 -17.25
C GLN A 91 17.53 11.32 -16.07
N SER A 92 18.48 10.48 -15.73
CA SER A 92 18.61 9.71 -14.51
C SER A 92 18.49 10.61 -13.28
N SER A 93 17.53 10.35 -12.40
CA SER A 93 17.61 10.76 -11.00
C SER A 93 17.43 9.52 -10.13
N SER A 94 18.53 9.14 -9.49
CA SER A 94 18.63 8.08 -8.50
C SER A 94 17.89 8.45 -7.23
N GLY A 95 16.87 7.69 -6.87
CA GLY A 95 16.23 7.69 -5.56
C GLY A 95 15.79 6.29 -5.23
N GLY A 96 16.23 5.79 -4.08
CA GLY A 96 15.90 4.59 -3.33
C GLY A 96 15.25 3.43 -4.09
N GLN A 97 16.04 2.40 -4.36
CA GLN A 97 15.59 1.17 -4.99
C GLN A 97 14.84 0.30 -3.98
N GLY A 98 13.52 0.26 -4.10
CA GLY A 98 12.70 -0.84 -3.62
C GLY A 98 12.87 -2.05 -4.53
N ASP A 99 12.70 -3.24 -3.98
CA ASP A 99 12.94 -4.52 -4.61
C ASP A 99 11.94 -4.83 -5.72
N LYS A 100 12.43 -5.23 -6.89
CA LYS A 100 11.70 -5.64 -8.09
C LYS A 100 10.75 -4.60 -8.74
N ASP A 101 10.50 -3.47 -8.11
CA ASP A 101 9.68 -2.44 -8.70
C ASP A 101 10.41 -1.80 -9.88
N LYS A 102 10.16 -2.36 -11.03
CA LYS A 102 10.63 -1.78 -12.29
C LYS A 102 9.66 -0.64 -12.65
N ALA A 103 10.21 0.44 -13.17
CA ALA A 103 9.38 1.52 -13.71
C ALA A 103 8.36 0.97 -14.73
N ALA A 104 7.19 1.56 -14.81
CA ALA A 104 6.10 1.16 -15.71
C ALA A 104 6.51 0.96 -17.19
N GLY A 105 7.68 1.43 -17.57
CA GLY A 105 8.27 1.18 -18.89
C GLY A 105 8.70 -0.26 -19.19
N ASP A 106 8.73 -1.17 -18.20
CA ASP A 106 9.15 -2.58 -18.36
C ASP A 106 7.96 -3.58 -18.32
N LEU A 107 6.77 -3.14 -18.71
CA LEU A 107 5.57 -3.99 -18.74
C LEU A 107 5.59 -5.06 -19.83
N GLY A 108 6.56 -5.06 -20.72
CA GLY A 108 6.65 -6.06 -21.80
C GLY A 108 5.66 -5.76 -22.93
N LYS A 109 5.15 -6.83 -23.56
CA LYS A 109 4.20 -6.75 -24.67
C LYS A 109 2.78 -7.02 -24.18
N LEU A 110 1.81 -6.54 -24.95
CA LEU A 110 0.42 -6.90 -24.76
C LEU A 110 0.18 -8.35 -25.21
N GLU A 111 -0.55 -9.09 -24.41
CA GLU A 111 -1.05 -10.41 -24.70
C GLU A 111 -2.55 -10.51 -24.40
N ASP A 112 -3.22 -11.47 -25.00
CA ASP A 112 -4.66 -11.65 -24.83
C ASP A 112 -4.93 -12.62 -23.67
N ALA A 113 -5.42 -12.13 -22.56
CA ALA A 113 -5.86 -12.94 -21.42
C ALA A 113 -7.03 -13.87 -21.75
N GLY A 114 -7.76 -13.59 -22.84
CA GLY A 114 -8.93 -14.36 -23.23
C GLY A 114 -9.95 -14.45 -22.11
N LYS A 115 -10.44 -15.66 -21.82
CA LYS A 115 -11.37 -15.91 -20.72
C LYS A 115 -10.61 -16.40 -19.49
N VAL A 116 -10.43 -15.51 -18.52
CA VAL A 116 -9.77 -15.84 -17.25
C VAL A 116 -10.67 -16.70 -16.36
N PRO A 117 -10.10 -17.68 -15.62
CA PRO A 117 -10.85 -18.46 -14.62
C PRO A 117 -11.33 -17.57 -13.46
N LEU A 118 -12.56 -17.79 -13.01
CA LEU A 118 -13.19 -17.10 -11.86
C LEU A 118 -13.77 -18.10 -10.85
N ASP A 119 -13.24 -19.30 -10.78
CA ASP A 119 -13.61 -20.28 -9.75
C ASP A 119 -12.81 -20.10 -8.46
N ASP A 120 -13.22 -20.77 -7.38
CA ASP A 120 -12.60 -20.64 -6.06
C ASP A 120 -11.11 -21.03 -6.00
N LYS A 121 -10.61 -21.78 -6.97
CA LYS A 121 -9.20 -22.11 -7.06
C LYS A 121 -8.38 -21.01 -7.70
N ALA A 122 -8.98 -20.29 -8.63
CA ALA A 122 -8.33 -19.18 -9.30
C ALA A 122 -8.37 -17.93 -8.43
N ILE A 123 -9.47 -17.69 -7.71
CA ILE A 123 -9.65 -16.53 -6.83
C ILE A 123 -9.14 -16.90 -5.43
N ASP A 124 -7.83 -16.76 -5.22
CA ASP A 124 -7.13 -17.10 -3.99
C ASP A 124 -5.84 -16.26 -3.92
N ALA A 125 -5.43 -15.83 -2.73
CA ALA A 125 -4.23 -15.00 -2.58
C ALA A 125 -2.96 -15.70 -3.08
N SER A 126 -2.88 -17.03 -2.93
CA SER A 126 -1.76 -17.83 -3.43
C SER A 126 -1.70 -17.93 -4.96
N GLN A 127 -2.75 -17.48 -5.67
CA GLN A 127 -2.83 -17.43 -7.12
C GLN A 127 -2.53 -16.03 -7.68
N ILE A 128 -2.01 -15.13 -6.85
CA ILE A 128 -1.53 -13.82 -7.27
C ILE A 128 -0.01 -13.89 -7.39
N GLU A 129 0.52 -13.44 -8.51
CA GLU A 129 1.94 -13.14 -8.70
C GLU A 129 2.07 -11.70 -9.21
N GLN A 130 2.66 -10.83 -8.39
CA GLN A 130 2.94 -9.44 -8.73
C GLN A 130 3.91 -9.35 -9.89
N GLY A 131 3.59 -8.50 -10.84
CA GLY A 131 4.41 -8.21 -11.99
C GLY A 131 5.51 -7.19 -11.72
N SER A 132 5.65 -6.25 -12.65
CA SER A 132 6.70 -5.22 -12.61
C SER A 132 6.26 -3.93 -11.93
N LEU A 133 5.02 -3.79 -11.51
CA LEU A 133 4.47 -2.58 -10.89
C LEU A 133 4.65 -2.58 -9.37
N ALA A 134 4.77 -1.39 -8.78
CA ALA A 134 4.84 -1.19 -7.33
C ALA A 134 3.43 -1.09 -6.72
N ASP A 135 2.59 -2.06 -6.99
CA ASP A 135 1.18 -2.11 -6.64
C ASP A 135 0.83 -3.17 -5.58
N CYS A 136 1.80 -3.57 -4.77
CA CYS A 136 1.61 -4.53 -3.68
C CYS A 136 0.43 -4.17 -2.76
N TRP A 137 0.17 -2.90 -2.54
CA TRP A 137 -0.94 -2.37 -1.77
C TRP A 137 -2.30 -2.80 -2.35
N PHE A 138 -2.43 -2.80 -3.69
CA PHE A 138 -3.61 -3.24 -4.41
C PHE A 138 -3.73 -4.77 -4.43
N LEU A 139 -2.65 -5.45 -4.82
CA LEU A 139 -2.65 -6.91 -4.97
C LEU A 139 -2.85 -7.64 -3.65
N ALA A 140 -2.19 -7.20 -2.56
CA ALA A 140 -2.40 -7.77 -1.24
C ALA A 140 -3.83 -7.52 -0.74
N SER A 141 -4.42 -6.35 -1.00
CA SER A 141 -5.81 -6.06 -0.65
C SER A 141 -6.79 -6.94 -1.42
N ALA A 142 -6.58 -7.13 -2.72
CA ALA A 142 -7.36 -8.05 -3.54
C ALA A 142 -7.24 -9.49 -3.04
N GLY A 143 -6.02 -9.92 -2.67
CA GLY A 143 -5.75 -11.22 -2.07
C GLY A 143 -6.46 -11.40 -0.73
N ALA A 144 -6.44 -10.40 0.14
CA ALA A 144 -7.13 -10.44 1.43
C ALA A 144 -8.65 -10.57 1.27
N ILE A 145 -9.25 -9.91 0.27
CA ILE A 145 -10.67 -10.07 -0.06
C ILE A 145 -10.93 -11.48 -0.60
N ALA A 146 -10.10 -11.96 -1.53
CA ALA A 146 -10.23 -13.30 -2.11
C ALA A 146 -10.19 -14.41 -1.05
N GLU A 147 -9.35 -14.28 -0.03
CA GLU A 147 -9.28 -15.21 1.12
C GLU A 147 -10.54 -15.20 1.99
N ARG A 148 -11.21 -14.07 2.11
CA ARG A 148 -12.39 -13.94 2.99
C ARG A 148 -13.69 -14.22 2.25
N ASP A 149 -13.80 -13.76 1.01
CA ASP A 149 -15.01 -13.92 0.18
C ASP A 149 -14.63 -13.92 -1.33
N PRO A 150 -14.28 -15.07 -1.92
CA PRO A 150 -13.98 -15.17 -3.34
C PRO A 150 -15.22 -14.86 -4.22
N ASP A 151 -16.44 -15.01 -3.69
CA ASP A 151 -17.65 -14.62 -4.40
C ASP A 151 -17.73 -13.11 -4.63
N TRP A 152 -17.22 -12.31 -3.69
CA TRP A 152 -17.13 -10.86 -3.87
C TRP A 152 -16.34 -10.51 -5.14
N ILE A 153 -15.13 -11.04 -5.29
CA ILE A 153 -14.30 -10.83 -6.50
C ILE A 153 -15.06 -11.29 -7.76
N ARG A 154 -15.67 -12.46 -7.73
CA ARG A 154 -16.43 -13.03 -8.85
C ARG A 154 -17.63 -12.17 -9.25
N GLU A 155 -18.30 -11.56 -8.29
CA GLU A 155 -19.43 -10.68 -8.53
C GLU A 155 -19.01 -9.32 -9.09
N HIS A 156 -17.76 -8.92 -8.86
CA HIS A 156 -17.22 -7.62 -9.27
C HIS A 156 -16.35 -7.68 -10.52
N ILE A 157 -16.08 -8.88 -11.08
CA ILE A 157 -15.39 -9.06 -12.37
C ILE A 157 -16.34 -9.86 -13.29
N LYS A 158 -16.93 -9.20 -14.28
CA LYS A 158 -17.90 -9.81 -15.18
C LYS A 158 -17.38 -9.85 -16.61
N PRO A 159 -17.18 -11.06 -17.20
CA PRO A 159 -16.89 -11.18 -18.62
C PRO A 159 -18.12 -10.79 -19.45
N ASN A 160 -17.91 -10.01 -20.52
CA ASN A 160 -18.91 -9.60 -21.47
C ASN A 160 -18.90 -10.48 -22.74
N ASP A 161 -20.01 -10.49 -23.47
CA ASP A 161 -20.13 -11.32 -24.70
C ASP A 161 -19.20 -10.86 -25.84
N ASP A 162 -18.70 -9.64 -25.79
CA ASP A 162 -17.77 -9.05 -26.78
C ASP A 162 -16.30 -9.29 -26.46
N GLY A 163 -16.00 -10.03 -25.38
CA GLY A 163 -14.64 -10.34 -24.94
C GLY A 163 -14.01 -9.29 -24.03
N THR A 164 -14.74 -8.26 -23.66
CA THR A 164 -14.32 -7.29 -22.62
C THR A 164 -14.71 -7.78 -21.24
N TYR A 165 -14.23 -7.08 -20.20
CA TYR A 165 -14.61 -7.32 -18.81
C TYR A 165 -15.16 -6.03 -18.20
N THR A 166 -16.24 -6.14 -17.42
CA THR A 166 -16.74 -5.05 -16.58
C THR A 166 -16.35 -5.34 -15.14
N VAL A 167 -15.54 -4.45 -14.57
CA VAL A 167 -15.09 -4.50 -13.18
C VAL A 167 -15.81 -3.40 -12.39
N THR A 168 -16.28 -3.72 -11.20
CA THR A 168 -16.92 -2.74 -10.31
C THR A 168 -15.96 -2.35 -9.21
N PHE A 169 -15.66 -1.07 -9.11
CA PHE A 169 -15.03 -0.39 -7.98
C PHE A 169 -16.02 0.55 -7.31
N TYR A 170 -15.58 1.27 -6.29
CA TYR A 170 -16.42 2.20 -5.52
C TYR A 170 -15.69 3.54 -5.36
N ASP A 171 -16.45 4.62 -5.44
CA ASP A 171 -16.03 5.98 -5.14
C ASP A 171 -16.99 6.54 -4.08
N ASP A 172 -16.49 6.89 -2.90
CA ASP A 172 -17.29 7.28 -1.73
C ASP A 172 -18.48 6.31 -1.44
N GLY A 173 -18.25 5.01 -1.60
CA GLY A 173 -19.26 3.96 -1.39
C GLY A 173 -20.24 3.75 -2.55
N GLU A 174 -20.19 4.56 -3.60
CA GLU A 174 -21.03 4.41 -4.79
C GLU A 174 -20.33 3.56 -5.86
N PRO A 175 -21.00 2.57 -6.48
CA PRO A 175 -20.36 1.68 -7.44
C PRO A 175 -20.03 2.38 -8.76
N VAL A 176 -18.79 2.21 -9.21
CA VAL A 176 -18.26 2.68 -10.48
C VAL A 176 -17.87 1.48 -11.35
N GLN A 177 -18.42 1.39 -12.54
CA GLN A 177 -18.13 0.31 -13.47
C GLN A 177 -17.08 0.72 -14.50
N ILE A 178 -15.99 -0.04 -14.54
CA ILE A 178 -14.89 0.13 -15.50
C ILE A 178 -14.93 -1.02 -16.48
N THR A 179 -14.95 -0.73 -17.78
CA THR A 179 -14.90 -1.76 -18.82
C THR A 179 -13.54 -1.76 -19.49
N VAL A 180 -12.86 -2.90 -19.47
CA VAL A 180 -11.54 -3.11 -20.09
C VAL A 180 -11.60 -4.24 -21.10
N ASP A 181 -10.73 -4.21 -22.11
CA ASP A 181 -10.52 -5.36 -23.00
C ASP A 181 -9.63 -6.43 -22.33
N SER A 182 -9.49 -7.58 -22.95
CA SER A 182 -8.68 -8.71 -22.47
C SER A 182 -7.18 -8.56 -22.73
N GLN A 183 -6.71 -7.46 -23.31
CA GLN A 183 -5.29 -7.24 -23.57
C GLN A 183 -4.59 -6.78 -22.30
N VAL A 184 -3.66 -7.55 -21.77
CA VAL A 184 -2.86 -7.26 -20.58
C VAL A 184 -1.37 -7.27 -20.93
N TYR A 185 -0.52 -6.71 -20.11
CA TYR A 185 0.92 -6.76 -20.33
C TYR A 185 1.55 -8.03 -19.75
N GLU A 186 2.57 -8.57 -20.45
CA GLU A 186 3.34 -9.76 -20.04
C GLU A 186 3.90 -9.68 -18.61
N ASN A 187 4.27 -8.48 -18.18
CA ASN A 187 4.86 -8.22 -16.88
C ASN A 187 3.89 -7.51 -15.92
N ALA A 188 2.59 -7.50 -16.19
CA ALA A 188 1.53 -7.15 -15.24
C ALA A 188 1.32 -8.29 -14.22
N ALA A 189 0.46 -8.09 -13.23
CA ALA A 189 0.11 -9.15 -12.29
C ALA A 189 -0.55 -10.32 -13.02
N GLY A 190 -0.24 -11.54 -12.59
CA GLY A 190 -0.73 -12.77 -13.19
C GLY A 190 -0.90 -13.89 -12.18
N ASP A 191 -0.99 -15.14 -12.69
CA ASP A 191 -0.95 -16.33 -11.86
C ASP A 191 0.50 -16.79 -11.61
N PRO A 192 0.76 -17.75 -10.70
CA PRO A 192 2.10 -18.23 -10.39
C PRO A 192 2.86 -18.92 -11.55
N SER A 193 2.21 -19.13 -12.68
CA SER A 193 2.84 -19.63 -13.93
C SER A 193 3.30 -18.48 -14.82
N GLY A 194 2.94 -17.24 -14.49
CA GLY A 194 3.14 -16.04 -15.29
C GLY A 194 2.08 -15.88 -16.38
N ASP A 195 1.00 -16.65 -16.32
CA ASP A 195 -0.11 -16.53 -17.28
C ASP A 195 -1.11 -15.46 -16.79
N PRO A 196 -1.80 -14.74 -17.70
CA PRO A 196 -2.86 -13.82 -17.34
C PRO A 196 -3.98 -14.49 -16.56
N SER A 197 -4.46 -13.83 -15.52
CA SER A 197 -5.50 -14.35 -14.65
C SER A 197 -6.53 -13.27 -14.26
N TRP A 198 -7.41 -13.57 -13.32
CA TRP A 198 -8.38 -12.59 -12.83
C TRP A 198 -7.73 -11.33 -12.29
N ILE A 199 -6.55 -11.47 -11.64
CA ILE A 199 -5.84 -10.33 -11.06
C ILE A 199 -5.27 -9.40 -12.14
N SER A 200 -4.87 -9.93 -13.32
CA SER A 200 -4.43 -9.11 -14.45
C SER A 200 -5.54 -8.19 -14.96
N ILE A 201 -6.75 -8.73 -15.05
CA ILE A 201 -7.94 -7.94 -15.44
C ILE A 201 -8.30 -6.93 -14.36
N TYR A 202 -8.19 -7.33 -13.09
CA TYR A 202 -8.51 -6.46 -11.95
C TYR A 202 -7.53 -5.31 -11.82
N GLU A 203 -6.21 -5.58 -11.93
CA GLU A 203 -5.14 -4.58 -12.00
C GLU A 203 -5.35 -3.59 -13.15
N LYS A 204 -5.58 -4.09 -14.38
CA LYS A 204 -5.86 -3.25 -15.53
C LYS A 204 -7.06 -2.33 -15.33
N ALA A 205 -8.14 -2.86 -14.78
CA ALA A 205 -9.32 -2.06 -14.48
C ALA A 205 -9.04 -1.02 -13.38
N ALA A 206 -8.19 -1.34 -12.39
CA ALA A 206 -7.76 -0.38 -11.38
C ALA A 206 -6.90 0.75 -11.98
N VAL A 207 -6.01 0.44 -12.91
CA VAL A 207 -5.26 1.44 -13.68
C VAL A 207 -6.21 2.40 -14.38
N GLU A 208 -7.22 1.90 -15.09
CA GLU A 208 -8.22 2.75 -15.76
C GLU A 208 -9.04 3.58 -14.75
N TYR A 209 -9.39 3.02 -13.59
CA TYR A 209 -10.11 3.72 -12.53
C TYR A 209 -9.27 4.86 -11.93
N LEU A 210 -7.95 4.67 -11.78
CA LEU A 210 -7.04 5.61 -11.14
C LEU A 210 -6.54 6.74 -12.06
N GLY A 211 -6.73 6.64 -13.39
CA GLY A 211 -6.30 7.70 -14.32
C GLY A 211 -5.90 7.21 -15.70
N GLY A 212 -5.76 5.89 -15.89
CA GLY A 212 -5.49 5.25 -17.18
C GLY A 212 -4.01 5.13 -17.53
N GLN A 213 -3.11 5.45 -16.60
CA GLN A 213 -1.68 5.21 -16.76
C GLN A 213 -1.20 4.19 -15.73
N TYR A 214 -0.33 3.26 -16.12
CA TYR A 214 0.19 2.24 -15.20
C TYR A 214 1.04 2.83 -14.05
N ASP A 215 1.60 4.02 -14.21
CA ASP A 215 2.25 4.76 -13.12
C ASP A 215 1.25 5.23 -12.04
N ASP A 216 -0.04 5.34 -12.37
CA ASP A 216 -1.07 5.83 -11.44
C ASP A 216 -1.44 4.81 -10.35
N ILE A 217 -1.11 3.51 -10.55
CA ILE A 217 -1.33 2.46 -9.55
C ILE A 217 -0.13 2.23 -8.62
N GLU A 218 1.02 2.83 -8.92
CA GLU A 218 2.22 2.65 -8.11
C GLU A 218 2.14 3.45 -6.79
N TYR A 219 2.53 2.82 -5.69
CA TYR A 219 2.73 3.44 -4.36
C TYR A 219 1.52 4.16 -3.77
N ASP A 220 0.55 3.41 -3.27
CA ASP A 220 -0.58 3.97 -2.51
C ASP A 220 -0.85 3.13 -1.24
N SER A 221 -1.96 3.38 -0.54
CA SER A 221 -2.30 2.74 0.72
C SER A 221 -3.26 1.56 0.55
N ALA A 222 -3.10 0.55 1.39
CA ALA A 222 -4.02 -0.58 1.45
C ALA A 222 -5.46 -0.16 1.84
N SER A 223 -5.61 0.89 2.64
CA SER A 223 -6.93 1.47 2.96
C SER A 223 -7.65 1.89 1.69
N LYS A 224 -6.98 2.65 0.81
CA LYS A 224 -7.56 3.07 -0.47
C LYS A 224 -7.95 1.88 -1.35
N ALA A 225 -7.10 0.83 -1.40
CA ALA A 225 -7.43 -0.37 -2.16
C ALA A 225 -8.69 -1.06 -1.63
N LEU A 226 -8.75 -1.30 -0.32
CA LEU A 226 -9.91 -1.94 0.30
C LEU A 226 -11.19 -1.11 0.13
N GLU A 227 -11.11 0.22 0.29
CA GLU A 227 -12.24 1.12 0.09
C GLU A 227 -12.71 1.14 -1.37
N MET A 228 -11.80 1.26 -2.33
CA MET A 228 -12.16 1.24 -3.75
C MET A 228 -12.69 -0.12 -4.22
N MET A 229 -12.26 -1.21 -3.62
CA MET A 229 -12.73 -2.57 -3.97
C MET A 229 -14.06 -2.93 -3.32
N THR A 230 -14.34 -2.41 -2.12
CA THR A 230 -15.49 -2.85 -1.32
C THR A 230 -16.57 -1.80 -1.13
N GLY A 231 -16.24 -0.52 -1.30
CA GLY A 231 -17.13 0.59 -0.97
C GLY A 231 -17.39 0.76 0.52
N LYS A 232 -16.59 0.11 1.36
CA LYS A 232 -16.73 0.08 2.82
C LYS A 232 -15.58 0.78 3.50
N ASP A 233 -15.80 1.27 4.71
CA ASP A 233 -14.78 1.93 5.52
C ASP A 233 -13.65 0.97 5.91
N THR A 234 -12.48 1.53 6.18
CA THR A 234 -11.30 0.80 6.66
C THR A 234 -10.81 1.34 7.99
N SER A 235 -10.01 0.56 8.68
CA SER A 235 -9.28 1.00 9.87
C SER A 235 -7.85 0.51 9.83
N SER A 236 -6.90 1.34 10.25
CA SER A 236 -5.49 0.96 10.36
C SER A 236 -5.01 1.15 11.79
N GLU A 237 -4.22 0.20 12.27
CA GLU A 237 -3.61 0.22 13.60
C GLU A 237 -2.09 0.11 13.46
N SER A 238 -1.36 0.97 14.19
CA SER A 238 0.11 0.93 14.24
C SER A 238 0.58 -0.24 15.09
N LEU A 239 1.64 -0.90 14.65
CA LEU A 239 2.33 -1.96 15.40
C LEU A 239 3.47 -1.40 16.25
N ASP A 240 3.91 -0.15 15.99
CA ASP A 240 4.84 0.61 16.83
C ASP A 240 4.15 1.88 17.37
N PRO A 241 3.33 1.74 18.43
CA PRO A 241 2.58 2.87 18.96
C PRO A 241 3.52 3.89 19.61
N VAL A 242 3.39 5.15 19.18
CA VAL A 242 4.24 6.28 19.63
C VAL A 242 3.94 6.65 21.09
N LEU A 243 2.76 6.30 21.59
CA LEU A 243 2.32 6.72 22.92
C LEU A 243 2.46 5.57 23.93
N PRO A 244 3.07 5.82 25.12
CA PRO A 244 3.38 4.78 26.11
C PRO A 244 2.17 4.04 26.70
N TRP A 245 0.96 4.45 26.37
CA TRP A 245 -0.30 3.86 26.83
C TRP A 245 -1.12 3.21 25.70
N GLU A 246 -0.60 3.19 24.49
CA GLU A 246 -1.17 2.48 23.37
C GLU A 246 -0.44 1.16 23.21
N ASP A 247 -1.19 0.07 23.33
CA ASP A 247 -0.67 -1.27 23.01
C ASP A 247 -0.97 -1.57 21.52
N PRO A 248 -0.04 -2.20 20.80
CA PRO A 248 -0.33 -2.65 19.44
C PRO A 248 -1.45 -3.71 19.46
N PRO A 249 -2.19 -3.89 18.34
CA PRO A 249 -3.21 -4.91 18.26
C PRO A 249 -2.61 -6.30 18.54
N SER A 250 -3.22 -7.06 19.45
CA SER A 250 -2.75 -8.42 19.73
C SER A 250 -3.03 -9.35 18.55
N LEU A 251 -2.22 -10.41 18.37
CA LEU A 251 -2.51 -11.44 17.37
C LEU A 251 -3.89 -12.09 17.57
N GLU A 252 -4.39 -12.15 18.82
CA GLU A 252 -5.74 -12.63 19.10
C GLU A 252 -6.81 -11.69 18.52
N SER A 253 -6.62 -10.38 18.64
CA SER A 253 -7.49 -9.37 18.03
C SER A 253 -7.51 -9.51 16.50
N ILE A 254 -6.34 -9.65 15.88
CA ILE A 254 -6.22 -9.86 14.42
C ILE A 254 -6.94 -11.15 14.01
N ARG A 255 -6.76 -12.25 14.76
CA ARG A 255 -7.46 -13.53 14.51
C ARG A 255 -8.98 -13.38 14.58
N ASP A 256 -9.47 -12.65 15.56
CA ASP A 256 -10.92 -12.45 15.75
C ASP A 256 -11.52 -11.64 14.59
N ARG A 257 -10.81 -10.63 14.08
CA ARG A 257 -11.20 -9.87 12.88
C ARG A 257 -11.23 -10.76 11.62
N LEU A 258 -10.17 -11.55 11.39
CA LEU A 258 -10.15 -12.56 10.33
C LEU A 258 -11.33 -13.52 10.43
N GLY A 259 -11.65 -13.99 11.65
CA GLY A 259 -12.79 -14.86 11.94
C GLY A 259 -14.14 -14.23 11.64
N ASN A 260 -14.25 -12.92 11.76
CA ASN A 260 -15.42 -12.14 11.38
C ASN A 260 -15.56 -11.94 9.86
N GLY A 261 -14.56 -12.36 9.08
CA GLY A 261 -14.54 -12.20 7.62
C GLY A 261 -14.05 -10.83 7.17
N GLU A 262 -13.29 -10.15 8.01
CA GLU A 262 -12.62 -8.91 7.64
C GLU A 262 -11.38 -9.21 6.80
N PRO A 263 -11.17 -8.60 5.63
CA PRO A 263 -9.90 -8.66 4.90
C PRO A 263 -8.85 -7.88 5.68
N VAL A 264 -7.67 -8.49 5.87
CA VAL A 264 -6.60 -7.94 6.69
C VAL A 264 -5.29 -7.97 5.92
N VAL A 265 -4.56 -6.86 5.92
CA VAL A 265 -3.23 -6.74 5.34
C VAL A 265 -2.26 -6.09 6.32
N ALA A 266 -0.99 -6.38 6.19
CA ALA A 266 0.07 -5.80 7.01
C ALA A 266 1.13 -5.13 6.13
N ALA A 267 1.59 -3.94 6.54
CA ALA A 267 2.63 -3.19 5.84
C ALA A 267 3.96 -3.27 6.60
N SER A 268 5.05 -3.51 5.88
CA SER A 268 6.41 -3.48 6.40
C SER A 268 7.04 -2.10 6.26
N PRO A 269 8.02 -1.74 7.15
CA PRO A 269 8.71 -0.46 7.13
C PRO A 269 9.50 -0.21 5.84
N ASP A 270 9.73 1.06 5.52
CA ASP A 270 10.53 1.48 4.37
C ASP A 270 12.04 1.22 4.55
N GLY A 271 12.47 0.88 5.77
CA GLY A 271 13.84 0.47 6.08
C GLY A 271 14.91 1.51 5.84
N GLY A 272 14.55 2.76 5.59
CA GLY A 272 15.53 3.76 5.22
C GLY A 272 15.19 5.20 5.55
N GLY A 273 15.96 5.79 6.41
CA GLY A 273 16.00 7.22 6.65
C GLY A 273 16.79 7.53 7.92
N TRP A 274 17.30 8.73 8.03
CA TRP A 274 18.02 9.21 9.21
C TRP A 274 17.21 9.08 10.53
N PHE A 275 15.88 8.92 10.42
CA PHE A 275 14.94 8.70 11.52
C PHE A 275 13.92 7.60 11.19
N GLY A 276 14.18 6.75 10.18
CA GLY A 276 13.30 5.66 9.77
C GLY A 276 13.50 4.44 10.65
N ASP A 277 12.48 3.58 10.65
CA ASP A 277 12.54 2.29 11.31
C ASP A 277 13.69 1.44 10.75
N PRO A 278 14.27 0.55 11.56
CA PRO A 278 15.26 -0.37 11.05
C PRO A 278 14.68 -1.19 9.90
N PRO A 279 15.50 -1.57 8.91
CA PRO A 279 15.03 -2.45 7.86
C PRO A 279 14.52 -3.75 8.48
N PRO A 280 13.42 -4.32 7.97
CA PRO A 280 12.91 -5.59 8.46
C PRO A 280 13.92 -6.72 8.23
N ASP A 281 13.66 -7.87 8.80
CA ASP A 281 14.45 -9.07 8.62
C ASP A 281 14.61 -9.44 7.13
N LYS A 282 15.69 -10.18 6.83
CA LYS A 282 16.08 -10.53 5.45
C LYS A 282 15.02 -11.23 4.62
N GLU A 283 14.03 -11.87 5.27
CA GLU A 283 12.94 -12.57 4.59
C GLU A 283 11.74 -11.65 4.29
N VAL A 284 11.65 -10.49 4.95
CA VAL A 284 10.58 -9.51 4.72
C VAL A 284 11.03 -8.48 3.69
N VAL A 285 10.16 -8.13 2.74
CA VAL A 285 10.39 -7.07 1.75
C VAL A 285 10.14 -5.72 2.43
N ASN A 286 11.02 -4.74 2.19
CA ASN A 286 10.85 -3.38 2.70
C ASN A 286 9.73 -2.65 1.94
N ASN A 287 9.03 -1.73 2.61
CA ASN A 287 8.00 -0.89 2.00
C ASN A 287 7.00 -1.70 1.16
N HIS A 288 6.43 -2.72 1.78
CA HIS A 288 5.64 -3.72 1.07
C HIS A 288 4.41 -4.12 1.87
N VAL A 289 3.35 -4.54 1.17
CA VAL A 289 2.09 -4.97 1.78
C VAL A 289 1.91 -6.46 1.59
N TYR A 290 1.56 -7.14 2.68
CA TYR A 290 1.31 -8.59 2.74
C TYR A 290 -0.15 -8.87 3.08
N VAL A 291 -0.71 -9.94 2.55
CA VAL A 291 -1.99 -10.50 3.04
C VAL A 291 -1.77 -11.14 4.41
N VAL A 292 -2.63 -10.86 5.37
CA VAL A 292 -2.68 -11.64 6.62
C VAL A 292 -3.60 -12.83 6.41
N ASP A 293 -3.00 -13.99 6.18
CA ASP A 293 -3.72 -15.25 5.94
C ASP A 293 -4.38 -15.79 7.23
N SER A 294 -3.56 -15.99 8.25
CA SER A 294 -4.04 -16.61 9.47
C SER A 294 -3.20 -16.29 10.69
N VAL A 295 -3.82 -16.44 11.86
CA VAL A 295 -3.16 -16.44 13.17
C VAL A 295 -3.43 -17.79 13.82
N SER A 296 -2.39 -18.38 14.42
CA SER A 296 -2.51 -19.67 15.10
C SER A 296 -3.55 -19.64 16.24
N SER A 297 -4.17 -20.78 16.54
CA SER A 297 -5.22 -20.87 17.55
C SER A 297 -4.77 -20.49 18.97
N ASP A 298 -3.47 -20.58 19.24
CA ASP A 298 -2.87 -20.16 20.52
C ASP A 298 -2.39 -18.70 20.52
N GLY A 299 -2.61 -17.96 19.41
CA GLY A 299 -2.28 -16.54 19.28
C GLY A 299 -0.77 -16.24 19.23
N LYS A 300 0.08 -17.25 18.96
CA LYS A 300 1.54 -17.07 19.06
C LYS A 300 2.23 -16.82 17.73
N THR A 301 1.63 -17.25 16.64
CA THR A 301 2.22 -17.08 15.29
C THR A 301 1.20 -16.51 14.33
N ILE A 302 1.69 -15.77 13.36
CA ILE A 302 0.95 -15.20 12.26
C ILE A 302 1.55 -15.69 10.94
N THR A 303 0.70 -15.96 9.96
CA THR A 303 1.09 -16.33 8.60
C THR A 303 0.69 -15.23 7.64
N LEU A 304 1.63 -14.83 6.80
CA LEU A 304 1.49 -13.76 5.82
C LEU A 304 1.79 -14.30 4.43
N VAL A 305 1.03 -13.86 3.43
CA VAL A 305 1.24 -14.17 2.02
C VAL A 305 1.76 -12.94 1.29
N ASN A 306 2.85 -13.13 0.59
CA ASN A 306 3.52 -12.11 -0.21
C ASN A 306 2.85 -12.06 -1.60
N PRO A 307 2.36 -10.91 -2.07
CA PRO A 307 1.81 -10.79 -3.41
C PRO A 307 2.82 -11.06 -4.55
N TRP A 308 4.11 -11.20 -4.24
CA TRP A 308 5.10 -11.70 -5.22
C TRP A 308 4.86 -13.16 -5.66
N GLY A 309 3.82 -13.80 -5.11
CA GLY A 309 3.42 -15.14 -5.45
C GLY A 309 4.09 -16.23 -4.60
N PRO A 310 3.64 -17.47 -4.72
CA PRO A 310 4.08 -18.58 -3.87
C PRO A 310 5.56 -18.93 -4.04
N ASN A 311 6.17 -18.56 -5.16
CA ASN A 311 7.58 -18.76 -5.42
C ASN A 311 8.45 -17.67 -4.77
N GLY A 312 7.83 -16.56 -4.34
CA GLY A 312 8.53 -15.41 -3.82
C GLY A 312 9.53 -14.81 -4.82
N GLY A 313 10.62 -14.23 -4.33
CA GLY A 313 11.60 -13.62 -5.22
C GLY A 313 12.93 -13.35 -4.53
N THR A 314 13.76 -12.54 -5.18
CA THR A 314 15.02 -12.03 -4.61
C THR A 314 14.88 -10.53 -4.44
N GLY A 315 15.05 -10.06 -3.23
CA GLY A 315 15.02 -8.65 -2.91
C GLY A 315 16.22 -7.86 -3.45
N SER A 316 16.15 -6.51 -3.44
CA SER A 316 17.27 -5.63 -3.81
C SER A 316 18.45 -5.79 -2.87
N ASP A 317 18.21 -6.23 -1.64
CA ASP A 317 19.20 -6.60 -0.66
C ASP A 317 19.93 -7.92 -1.00
N GLY A 318 19.54 -8.60 -2.07
CA GLY A 318 20.06 -9.88 -2.54
C GLY A 318 19.59 -11.08 -1.72
N ASN A 319 18.67 -10.90 -0.77
CA ASN A 319 18.11 -11.99 0.03
C ASN A 319 16.87 -12.60 -0.64
N THR A 320 16.60 -13.87 -0.34
CA THR A 320 15.38 -14.54 -0.76
C THR A 320 14.19 -14.01 0.06
N LYS A 321 13.13 -13.66 -0.62
CA LYS A 321 11.85 -13.23 -0.07
C LYS A 321 10.80 -14.33 -0.35
N PRO A 322 10.39 -15.09 0.65
CA PRO A 322 9.45 -16.20 0.42
C PRO A 322 8.05 -15.70 0.07
N GLY A 323 7.28 -16.54 -0.62
CA GLY A 323 5.89 -16.27 -0.94
C GLY A 323 4.95 -16.39 0.26
N THR A 324 5.37 -17.08 1.31
CA THR A 324 4.63 -17.19 2.57
C THR A 324 5.62 -17.16 3.72
N ILE A 325 5.31 -16.38 4.74
CA ILE A 325 6.11 -16.22 5.94
C ILE A 325 5.24 -16.57 7.15
N THR A 326 5.74 -17.40 8.05
CA THR A 326 5.13 -17.64 9.37
C THR A 326 6.13 -17.22 10.43
N MET A 327 5.71 -16.32 11.31
CA MET A 327 6.57 -15.78 12.35
C MET A 327 5.85 -15.68 13.70
N SER A 328 6.62 -15.53 14.77
CA SER A 328 6.09 -15.25 16.10
C SER A 328 5.50 -13.85 16.21
N ALA A 329 4.75 -13.59 17.28
CA ALA A 329 4.23 -12.27 17.59
C ALA A 329 5.35 -11.21 17.69
N ASP A 330 6.43 -11.56 18.42
CA ASP A 330 7.56 -10.65 18.62
C ASP A 330 8.22 -10.28 17.28
N GLU A 331 8.49 -11.27 16.41
CA GLU A 331 9.02 -11.04 15.06
C GLU A 331 8.06 -10.22 14.19
N PHE A 332 6.76 -10.42 14.33
CA PHE A 332 5.77 -9.63 13.58
C PHE A 332 5.81 -8.15 13.96
N TYR A 333 5.84 -7.84 15.25
CA TYR A 333 5.94 -6.45 15.71
C TYR A 333 7.30 -5.80 15.42
N GLU A 334 8.36 -6.58 15.25
CA GLU A 334 9.69 -6.08 14.86
C GLU A 334 9.80 -5.80 13.35
N ASN A 335 8.97 -6.44 12.52
CA ASN A 335 9.12 -6.45 11.07
C ASN A 335 8.00 -5.72 10.31
N PHE A 336 6.93 -5.30 10.99
CA PHE A 336 5.79 -4.64 10.36
C PHE A 336 5.40 -3.36 11.13
N ASP A 337 4.95 -2.33 10.40
CA ASP A 337 4.57 -1.03 10.95
C ASP A 337 3.10 -0.95 11.33
N SER A 338 2.26 -1.57 10.52
CA SER A 338 0.82 -1.39 10.62
C SER A 338 0.03 -2.58 10.08
N VAL A 339 -1.19 -2.67 10.57
CA VAL A 339 -2.21 -3.60 10.05
C VAL A 339 -3.42 -2.78 9.61
N THR A 340 -3.90 -3.05 8.41
CA THR A 340 -5.11 -2.44 7.87
C THR A 340 -6.21 -3.47 7.72
N TYR A 341 -7.40 -3.12 8.14
CA TYR A 341 -8.59 -3.94 8.15
C TYR A 341 -9.68 -3.31 7.29
N GLY A 342 -10.28 -4.08 6.39
CA GLY A 342 -11.55 -3.73 5.80
C GLY A 342 -12.72 -4.16 6.70
N GLU A 343 -13.92 -3.65 6.40
CA GLU A 343 -15.13 -4.18 7.04
C GLU A 343 -15.42 -5.61 6.60
N SER A 344 -16.16 -6.34 7.45
CA SER A 344 -16.55 -7.74 7.18
C SER A 344 -17.24 -7.90 5.83
N MET A 345 -16.81 -8.93 5.10
CA MET A 345 -17.40 -9.33 3.82
C MET A 345 -18.64 -10.22 3.97
N LYS A 346 -18.95 -10.65 5.21
CA LYS A 346 -20.10 -11.52 5.55
C LYS A 346 -21.37 -10.73 5.80
#